data_8868e87832f328b7a755a2e4fa33f766
#
_entry.id   8868e87832f328b7a755a2e4fa33f766
#
_cell.length_a   1.000
_cell.length_b   1.000
_cell.length_c   1.000
_cell.angle_alpha   90.00
_cell.angle_beta   90.00
_cell.angle_gamma   90.00
#
_symmetry.space_group_name_H-M   'P 1'
#
loop_
_entity.id
_entity.type
_entity.pdbx_description
1 polymer ?
#
loop_
_entity_poly.entity_id
_entity_poly.type
_entity_poly.pdbx_seq_one_letter_code
_entity_poly.pdbx_strand_id
1 'polypeptide(L)'
;GYHPSNSLVLVAIKEGTVSMAMRVDYPVAENTDAYDLLAHHIKLDGADSALMIAYVPTEANQPYESGAEVLGYLAISLLKNQIQIRESIEVIADRWRSVICEDISCCPPEGNELPDFESSRVAAEQVMHGRTLPFIDVTELADSIAPLPNIGSEFIAQVESYFVHEDATDLNEKQRDGATAVVDLGQLYEAGRGNSDPDLVAQVIGRLSDIQVRDYALGIHSEETLDAYWAMWKELLRIAPVGYVAPIASIFAAVAYESGQGALAHKALDRALIDNPGYSLALLLRRVFSAGWPASAFIQMREQLHPKVKAAI
;
A
#
# COMPACT_ATOMS: atom_id res chain seq x y z
N GLY A 1 -4.27 4.17 5.80
CA GLY A 1 -3.00 4.24 6.57
C GLY A 1 -3.16 3.73 8.00
N TYR A 2 -2.15 3.89 8.82
CA TYR A 2 -2.13 3.52 10.24
C TYR A 2 -1.25 4.53 11.01
N HIS A 3 -1.39 4.57 12.34
CA HIS A 3 -0.58 5.44 13.20
C HIS A 3 0.86 4.90 13.28
N PRO A 4 1.87 5.67 12.84
CA PRO A 4 3.25 5.22 12.86
C PRO A 4 3.79 5.06 14.29
N SER A 5 4.61 4.03 14.50
CA SER A 5 5.41 3.82 15.71
C SER A 5 6.79 3.29 15.31
N ASN A 6 7.80 3.49 16.15
CA ASN A 6 9.14 2.96 15.92
C ASN A 6 9.62 3.17 14.47
N SER A 7 9.51 4.40 13.96
CA SER A 7 9.71 4.67 12.53
C SER A 7 10.16 6.09 12.25
N LEU A 8 10.79 6.26 11.10
CA LEU A 8 11.08 7.54 10.50
C LEU A 8 10.10 7.80 9.36
N VAL A 9 9.39 8.92 9.41
CA VAL A 9 8.43 9.34 8.38
C VAL A 9 8.96 10.59 7.70
N LEU A 10 8.92 10.58 6.38
CA LEU A 10 9.33 11.70 5.54
C LEU A 10 8.18 12.06 4.59
N VAL A 11 7.76 13.31 4.64
CA VAL A 11 6.66 13.84 3.82
C VAL A 11 7.22 14.84 2.82
N ALA A 12 7.15 14.50 1.55
CA ALA A 12 7.57 15.35 0.45
C ALA A 12 6.53 16.44 0.16
N ILE A 13 6.98 17.66 -0.05
CA ILE A 13 6.14 18.80 -0.40
C ILE A 13 6.61 19.36 -1.73
N LYS A 14 5.68 19.48 -2.67
CA LYS A 14 5.88 20.04 -3.99
C LYS A 14 4.86 21.13 -4.23
N GLU A 15 5.33 22.33 -4.54
CA GLU A 15 4.46 23.50 -4.77
C GLU A 15 3.45 23.74 -3.64
N GLY A 16 3.87 23.48 -2.38
CA GLY A 16 3.04 23.67 -1.19
C GLY A 16 2.03 22.57 -0.89
N THR A 17 2.00 21.49 -1.67
CA THR A 17 1.12 20.33 -1.45
C THR A 17 1.93 19.06 -1.14
N VAL A 18 1.36 18.15 -0.37
CA VAL A 18 1.97 16.85 -0.12
C VAL A 18 1.93 16.03 -1.42
N SER A 19 3.10 15.64 -1.92
CA SER A 19 3.24 14.82 -3.13
C SER A 19 3.47 13.35 -2.82
N MET A 20 4.25 13.07 -1.75
CA MET A 20 4.59 11.70 -1.35
C MET A 20 4.81 11.63 0.16
N ALA A 21 4.51 10.49 0.77
CA ALA A 21 4.93 10.17 2.12
C ALA A 21 5.64 8.82 2.14
N MET A 22 6.77 8.76 2.82
CA MET A 22 7.55 7.54 3.01
C MET A 22 7.67 7.24 4.50
N ARG A 23 7.62 5.96 4.83
CA ARG A 23 7.90 5.46 6.17
C ARG A 23 8.93 4.34 6.07
N VAL A 24 9.94 4.42 6.93
CA VAL A 24 10.90 3.34 7.15
C VAL A 24 10.94 3.01 8.63
N ASP A 25 11.40 1.80 8.96
CA ASP A 25 11.63 1.43 10.35
C ASP A 25 12.68 2.34 10.96
N TYR A 26 12.58 2.59 12.28
CA TYR A 26 13.52 3.48 12.96
C TYR A 26 14.95 2.94 12.79
N PRO A 27 15.89 3.76 12.31
CA PRO A 27 17.23 3.31 12.03
C PRO A 27 17.98 2.92 13.34
N VAL A 28 18.72 1.81 13.28
CA VAL A 28 19.38 1.21 14.45
C VAL A 28 20.79 1.73 14.65
N ALA A 29 21.39 2.42 13.68
CA ALA A 29 22.75 2.94 13.73
C ALA A 29 23.03 3.88 12.55
N GLU A 30 24.22 4.46 12.48
CA GLU A 30 24.77 5.33 11.41
C GLU A 30 24.61 4.74 9.99
N ASN A 31 23.38 4.56 9.54
CA ASN A 31 23.08 4.07 8.20
C ASN A 31 22.91 5.25 7.24
N THR A 32 24.02 5.91 6.91
CA THR A 32 24.05 7.07 6.01
C THR A 32 23.47 6.75 4.63
N ASP A 33 23.64 5.51 4.14
CA ASP A 33 23.13 5.10 2.84
C ASP A 33 21.58 5.12 2.78
N ALA A 34 20.92 4.78 3.90
CA ALA A 34 19.46 4.84 3.99
C ALA A 34 18.93 6.28 3.90
N TYR A 35 19.58 7.24 4.56
CA TYR A 35 19.21 8.65 4.51
C TYR A 35 19.42 9.25 3.11
N ASP A 36 20.53 8.91 2.46
CA ASP A 36 20.82 9.35 1.09
C ASP A 36 19.81 8.75 0.10
N LEU A 37 19.38 7.49 0.29
CA LEU A 37 18.34 6.86 -0.51
C LEU A 37 16.98 7.58 -0.34
N LEU A 38 16.58 7.89 0.89
CA LEU A 38 15.35 8.63 1.18
C LEU A 38 15.37 10.02 0.52
N ALA A 39 16.48 10.76 0.66
CA ALA A 39 16.64 12.06 0.03
C ALA A 39 16.61 11.95 -1.51
N HIS A 40 17.17 10.89 -2.07
CA HIS A 40 17.12 10.62 -3.51
C HIS A 40 15.69 10.41 -4.00
N HIS A 41 14.84 9.67 -3.28
CA HIS A 41 13.43 9.48 -3.64
C HIS A 41 12.65 10.80 -3.63
N ILE A 42 12.86 11.67 -2.62
CA ILE A 42 12.25 13.01 -2.58
C ILE A 42 12.67 13.82 -3.81
N LYS A 43 13.94 13.75 -4.19
CA LYS A 43 14.45 14.46 -5.36
C LYS A 43 13.86 13.94 -6.67
N LEU A 44 13.69 12.61 -6.81
CA LEU A 44 13.06 11.99 -7.98
C LEU A 44 11.59 12.37 -8.12
N ASP A 45 10.86 12.55 -7.00
CA ASP A 45 9.49 13.06 -6.99
C ASP A 45 9.40 14.52 -7.49
N GLY A 46 10.53 15.24 -7.44
CA GLY A 46 10.60 16.65 -7.80
C GLY A 46 10.08 17.57 -6.71
N ALA A 47 10.01 17.10 -5.47
CA ALA A 47 9.66 17.93 -4.32
C ALA A 47 10.76 18.94 -4.00
N ASP A 48 10.36 20.13 -3.54
CA ASP A 48 11.24 21.24 -3.16
C ASP A 48 11.56 21.25 -1.66
N SER A 49 10.70 20.63 -0.87
CA SER A 49 10.82 20.65 0.58
C SER A 49 10.22 19.38 1.22
N ALA A 50 10.54 19.16 2.51
CA ALA A 50 10.10 17.99 3.25
C ALA A 50 9.78 18.31 4.72
N LEU A 51 8.85 17.52 5.30
CA LEU A 51 8.65 17.38 6.74
C LEU A 51 9.29 16.05 7.17
N MET A 52 9.95 16.04 8.32
CA MET A 52 10.58 14.85 8.89
C MET A 52 9.98 14.57 10.26
N ILE A 53 9.62 13.31 10.54
CA ILE A 53 9.06 12.91 11.84
C ILE A 53 9.74 11.63 12.30
N ALA A 54 10.40 11.67 13.47
CA ALA A 54 10.99 10.51 14.10
C ALA A 54 10.09 10.01 15.25
N TYR A 55 9.46 8.84 15.07
CA TYR A 55 8.76 8.13 16.14
C TYR A 55 9.77 7.23 16.86
N VAL A 56 10.34 7.76 17.94
CA VAL A 56 11.47 7.13 18.65
C VAL A 56 10.97 5.91 19.43
N PRO A 57 11.64 4.74 19.30
CA PRO A 57 11.31 3.58 20.10
C PRO A 57 11.52 3.85 21.59
N THR A 58 10.59 3.39 22.42
CA THR A 58 10.64 3.56 23.88
C THR A 58 11.00 2.27 24.63
N GLU A 59 11.30 1.18 23.90
CA GLU A 59 11.63 -0.11 24.50
C GLU A 59 13.00 -0.10 25.16
N ALA A 60 13.06 -0.52 26.42
CA ALA A 60 14.18 -0.34 27.35
C ALA A 60 15.47 -1.14 27.01
N ASN A 61 15.49 -1.96 25.98
CA ASN A 61 16.56 -2.96 25.79
C ASN A 61 17.54 -2.70 24.64
N GLN A 62 17.39 -1.59 23.89
CA GLN A 62 18.35 -1.20 22.84
C GLN A 62 18.67 0.29 22.93
N PRO A 63 19.97 0.67 22.84
CA PRO A 63 20.34 2.08 22.72
C PRO A 63 19.99 2.56 21.30
N TYR A 64 18.80 3.12 21.14
CA TYR A 64 18.48 3.85 19.93
C TYR A 64 19.10 5.24 19.95
N GLU A 65 19.53 5.73 18.80
CA GLU A 65 19.92 7.12 18.66
C GLU A 65 18.71 8.03 18.98
N SER A 66 18.98 9.21 19.51
CA SER A 66 17.91 10.17 19.77
C SER A 66 17.23 10.60 18.47
N GLY A 67 15.95 10.94 18.54
CA GLY A 67 15.24 11.43 17.37
C GLY A 67 15.93 12.63 16.74
N ALA A 68 16.50 13.52 17.53
CA ALA A 68 17.26 14.68 17.06
C ALA A 68 18.52 14.30 16.25
N GLU A 69 19.25 13.24 16.63
CA GLU A 69 20.40 12.75 15.88
C GLU A 69 19.99 12.14 14.54
N VAL A 70 18.99 11.24 14.54
CA VAL A 70 18.44 10.62 13.33
C VAL A 70 17.93 11.68 12.35
N LEU A 71 17.16 12.65 12.84
CA LEU A 71 16.66 13.77 12.04
C LEU A 71 17.81 14.67 11.54
N GLY A 72 18.88 14.82 12.32
CA GLY A 72 20.09 15.55 11.92
C GLY A 72 20.82 14.88 10.74
N TYR A 73 20.99 13.57 10.75
CA TYR A 73 21.59 12.83 9.64
C TYR A 73 20.73 12.92 8.37
N LEU A 74 19.41 12.74 8.50
CA LEU A 74 18.48 12.88 7.37
C LEU A 74 18.51 14.30 6.82
N ALA A 75 18.55 15.31 7.69
CA ALA A 75 18.62 16.72 7.29
C ALA A 75 19.85 17.01 6.40
N ILE A 76 21.02 16.45 6.77
CA ILE A 76 22.24 16.60 5.98
C ILE A 76 22.05 16.03 4.57
N SER A 77 21.46 14.84 4.45
CA SER A 77 21.20 14.21 3.15
C SER A 77 20.17 14.96 2.29
N LEU A 78 19.13 15.51 2.91
CA LEU A 78 18.13 16.35 2.22
C LEU A 78 18.75 17.65 1.70
N LEU A 79 19.52 18.36 2.54
CA LEU A 79 20.17 19.62 2.16
C LEU A 79 21.22 19.41 1.07
N LYS A 80 22.01 18.31 1.07
CA LYS A 80 22.90 17.95 -0.05
C LYS A 80 22.14 17.79 -1.36
N ASN A 81 20.88 17.34 -1.33
CA ASN A 81 20.01 17.22 -2.48
C ASN A 81 19.19 18.46 -2.80
N GLN A 82 19.45 19.60 -2.12
CA GLN A 82 18.77 20.89 -2.28
C GLN A 82 17.28 20.87 -1.91
N ILE A 83 16.90 19.99 -0.98
CA ILE A 83 15.54 19.86 -0.45
C ILE A 83 15.49 20.66 0.85
N GLN A 84 14.57 21.62 0.95
CA GLN A 84 14.37 22.45 2.14
C GLN A 84 13.64 21.65 3.24
N ILE A 85 14.06 21.83 4.48
CA ILE A 85 13.39 21.25 5.63
C ILE A 85 12.34 22.25 6.12
N ARG A 86 11.07 21.89 6.06
CA ARG A 86 9.95 22.70 6.53
C ARG A 86 9.73 22.51 8.02
N GLU A 87 9.83 21.28 8.48
CA GLU A 87 9.65 20.95 9.88
C GLU A 87 10.39 19.63 10.19
N SER A 88 10.82 19.49 11.45
CA SER A 88 11.54 18.34 11.95
C SER A 88 11.02 18.00 13.34
N ILE A 89 10.24 16.93 13.46
CA ILE A 89 9.47 16.56 14.66
C ILE A 89 10.02 15.27 15.26
N GLU A 90 10.25 15.29 16.55
CA GLU A 90 10.52 14.09 17.35
C GLU A 90 9.26 13.73 18.15
N VAL A 91 8.88 12.46 18.11
CA VAL A 91 7.78 11.90 18.89
C VAL A 91 8.36 10.81 19.81
N ILE A 92 8.18 10.99 21.11
CA ILE A 92 8.61 10.01 22.14
C ILE A 92 7.39 9.68 22.98
N ALA A 93 7.01 8.42 22.99
CA ALA A 93 5.77 7.94 23.62
C ALA A 93 4.55 8.72 23.09
N ASP A 94 3.87 9.49 23.95
CA ASP A 94 2.69 10.30 23.66
C ASP A 94 2.98 11.81 23.53
N ARG A 95 4.26 12.18 23.38
CA ARG A 95 4.68 13.60 23.33
C ARG A 95 5.47 13.90 22.05
N TRP A 96 5.31 15.12 21.54
CA TRP A 96 6.03 15.60 20.36
C TRP A 96 6.70 16.95 20.62
N ARG A 97 7.81 17.18 19.93
CA ARG A 97 8.43 18.49 19.85
C ARG A 97 9.09 18.72 18.48
N SER A 98 9.17 19.98 18.06
CA SER A 98 10.03 20.35 16.95
C SER A 98 11.48 20.41 17.42
N VAL A 99 12.40 19.80 16.66
CA VAL A 99 13.84 19.85 16.95
C VAL A 99 14.53 21.08 16.35
N ILE A 100 13.81 21.84 15.52
CA ILE A 100 14.31 23.11 14.92
C ILE A 100 13.69 24.36 15.56
N CYS A 101 12.69 24.20 16.42
CA CYS A 101 12.07 25.31 17.14
C CYS A 101 12.82 25.60 18.44
N GLU A 102 13.29 26.83 18.60
CA GLU A 102 14.02 27.29 19.80
C GLU A 102 13.09 27.96 20.84
N ASP A 103 11.82 28.15 20.53
CA ASP A 103 10.86 28.77 21.46
C ASP A 103 10.34 27.76 22.46
N ILE A 104 10.82 27.86 23.70
CA ILE A 104 10.44 26.98 24.83
C ILE A 104 8.94 27.09 25.14
N SER A 105 8.29 28.20 24.85
CA SER A 105 6.84 28.37 25.08
C SER A 105 6.01 27.60 24.05
N CYS A 106 6.55 27.37 22.87
CA CYS A 106 5.94 26.59 21.79
C CYS A 106 6.34 25.11 21.86
N CYS A 107 7.64 24.85 22.07
CA CYS A 107 8.24 23.51 22.06
C CYS A 107 9.03 23.29 23.36
N PRO A 108 8.36 23.03 24.48
CA PRO A 108 9.03 22.78 25.76
C PRO A 108 9.90 21.53 25.69
N PRO A 109 10.99 21.44 26.50
CA PRO A 109 11.91 20.32 26.48
C PRO A 109 11.25 18.96 26.71
N GLU A 110 10.19 18.92 27.50
CA GLU A 110 9.37 17.72 27.78
C GLU A 110 8.43 17.36 26.62
N GLY A 111 8.33 18.19 25.61
CA GLY A 111 7.41 18.04 24.47
C GLY A 111 5.94 18.38 24.79
N ASN A 112 5.15 18.55 23.79
CA ASN A 112 3.71 18.71 23.86
C ASN A 112 3.00 17.35 23.79
N GLU A 113 1.82 17.22 24.40
CA GLU A 113 1.01 16.01 24.24
C GLU A 113 0.56 15.83 22.80
N LEU A 114 0.56 14.60 22.29
CA LEU A 114 -0.02 14.32 21.00
C LEU A 114 -1.52 14.65 21.02
N PRO A 115 -2.02 15.35 20.00
CA PRO A 115 -3.45 15.62 19.93
C PRO A 115 -4.23 14.31 19.72
N ASP A 116 -5.40 14.23 20.33
CA ASP A 116 -6.33 13.16 20.02
C ASP A 116 -6.79 13.27 18.56
N PHE A 117 -6.34 12.32 17.73
CA PHE A 117 -6.62 12.34 16.31
C PHE A 117 -8.12 12.18 16.01
N GLU A 118 -8.83 11.30 16.75
CA GLU A 118 -10.24 10.98 16.48
C GLU A 118 -11.16 12.19 16.68
N SER A 119 -10.83 13.05 17.64
CA SER A 119 -11.54 14.30 17.89
C SER A 119 -11.07 15.47 17.04
N SER A 120 -10.11 15.24 16.16
CA SER A 120 -9.51 16.30 15.34
C SER A 120 -10.42 16.72 14.18
N ARG A 121 -10.26 17.98 13.73
CA ARG A 121 -10.90 18.47 12.51
C ARG A 121 -10.49 17.63 11.28
N VAL A 122 -9.26 17.14 11.24
CA VAL A 122 -8.75 16.32 10.13
C VAL A 122 -9.50 14.99 10.07
N ALA A 123 -9.73 14.34 11.21
CA ALA A 123 -10.53 13.11 11.27
C ALA A 123 -11.98 13.36 10.80
N ALA A 124 -12.60 14.44 11.27
CA ALA A 124 -13.94 14.82 10.84
C ALA A 124 -14.04 15.07 9.32
N GLU A 125 -13.07 15.77 8.74
CA GLU A 125 -13.01 15.99 7.30
C GLU A 125 -12.80 14.68 6.52
N GLN A 126 -11.99 13.75 7.00
CA GLN A 126 -11.82 12.43 6.38
C GLN A 126 -13.14 11.66 6.33
N VAL A 127 -13.85 11.61 7.46
CA VAL A 127 -15.14 10.92 7.55
C VAL A 127 -16.20 11.59 6.65
N MET A 128 -16.24 12.92 6.60
CA MET A 128 -17.15 13.66 5.73
C MET A 128 -16.92 13.35 4.24
N HIS A 129 -15.68 13.08 3.85
CA HIS A 129 -15.32 12.67 2.49
C HIS A 129 -15.44 11.15 2.25
N GLY A 130 -16.06 10.40 3.18
CA GLY A 130 -16.23 8.95 3.08
C GLY A 130 -14.93 8.14 3.19
N ARG A 131 -13.85 8.76 3.68
CA ARG A 131 -12.56 8.09 3.88
C ARG A 131 -12.53 7.40 5.24
N THR A 132 -11.89 6.23 5.29
CA THR A 132 -11.64 5.53 6.56
C THR A 132 -10.57 6.24 7.37
N LEU A 133 -10.74 6.26 8.70
CA LEU A 133 -9.69 6.71 9.60
C LEU A 133 -8.50 5.74 9.55
N PRO A 134 -7.28 6.22 9.89
CA PRO A 134 -6.11 5.35 10.00
C PRO A 134 -6.34 4.24 11.03
N PHE A 135 -5.81 3.07 10.75
CA PHE A 135 -5.77 1.97 11.71
C PHE A 135 -4.88 2.33 12.91
N ILE A 136 -5.12 1.70 14.06
CA ILE A 136 -4.35 1.95 15.29
C ILE A 136 -2.87 1.63 15.06
N ASP A 137 -2.59 0.51 14.37
CA ASP A 137 -1.23 0.09 14.07
C ASP A 137 -1.15 -0.73 12.77
N VAL A 138 0.05 -1.19 12.46
CA VAL A 138 0.33 -2.02 11.28
C VAL A 138 -0.31 -3.40 11.36
N THR A 139 -0.60 -3.90 12.56
CA THR A 139 -1.24 -5.22 12.76
C THR A 139 -2.70 -5.13 12.39
N GLU A 140 -3.42 -4.13 12.90
CA GLU A 140 -4.81 -3.89 12.54
C GLU A 140 -4.97 -3.62 11.03
N LEU A 141 -4.01 -2.87 10.43
CA LEU A 141 -3.96 -2.70 8.97
C LEU A 141 -3.86 -4.05 8.25
N ALA A 142 -2.97 -4.95 8.70
CA ALA A 142 -2.81 -6.28 8.11
C ALA A 142 -4.07 -7.15 8.32
N ASP A 143 -4.70 -7.06 9.49
CA ASP A 143 -5.93 -7.78 9.82
C ASP A 143 -7.10 -7.34 8.95
N SER A 144 -7.10 -6.11 8.45
CA SER A 144 -8.14 -5.61 7.54
C SER A 144 -8.24 -6.39 6.22
N ILE A 145 -7.18 -7.09 5.86
CA ILE A 145 -7.10 -7.96 4.68
C ILE A 145 -6.82 -9.43 5.05
N ALA A 146 -6.93 -9.80 6.33
CA ALA A 146 -6.72 -11.17 6.78
C ALA A 146 -7.75 -12.14 6.17
N PRO A 147 -7.41 -13.43 6.01
CA PRO A 147 -8.35 -14.42 5.49
C PRO A 147 -9.56 -14.55 6.43
N LEU A 148 -10.75 -14.68 5.84
CA LEU A 148 -11.93 -15.01 6.61
C LEU A 148 -11.82 -16.45 7.14
N PRO A 149 -12.26 -16.73 8.37
CA PRO A 149 -12.29 -18.08 8.90
C PRO A 149 -13.34 -18.93 8.17
N ASN A 150 -13.07 -20.23 8.04
CA ASN A 150 -14.05 -21.22 7.57
C ASN A 150 -14.56 -21.04 6.14
N ILE A 151 -13.66 -20.92 5.18
CA ILE A 151 -14.00 -21.04 3.75
C ILE A 151 -14.51 -22.48 3.54
N GLY A 152 -15.75 -22.61 3.07
CA GLY A 152 -16.40 -23.91 2.89
C GLY A 152 -15.70 -24.76 1.83
N SER A 153 -15.61 -26.09 2.07
CA SER A 153 -14.99 -27.03 1.13
C SER A 153 -15.69 -27.06 -0.25
N GLU A 154 -16.98 -26.79 -0.29
CA GLU A 154 -17.75 -26.68 -1.53
C GLU A 154 -17.28 -25.50 -2.39
N PHE A 155 -17.07 -24.34 -1.77
CA PHE A 155 -16.52 -23.16 -2.47
C PHE A 155 -15.09 -23.40 -2.95
N ILE A 156 -14.26 -24.08 -2.14
CA ILE A 156 -12.89 -24.43 -2.55
C ILE A 156 -12.94 -25.32 -3.80
N ALA A 157 -13.75 -26.38 -3.79
CA ALA A 157 -13.91 -27.28 -4.95
C ALA A 157 -14.43 -26.55 -6.19
N GLN A 158 -15.31 -25.56 -6.00
CA GLN A 158 -15.81 -24.73 -7.08
C GLN A 158 -14.69 -23.86 -7.68
N VAL A 159 -13.86 -23.21 -6.86
CA VAL A 159 -12.68 -22.45 -7.31
C VAL A 159 -11.71 -23.34 -8.08
N GLU A 160 -11.42 -24.56 -7.55
CA GLU A 160 -10.54 -25.54 -8.20
C GLU A 160 -11.07 -25.96 -9.58
N SER A 161 -12.39 -26.08 -9.75
CA SER A 161 -13.01 -26.43 -11.03
C SER A 161 -12.76 -25.39 -12.14
N TYR A 162 -12.48 -24.15 -11.78
CA TYR A 162 -12.17 -23.06 -12.70
C TYR A 162 -10.67 -22.89 -12.96
N PHE A 163 -9.80 -23.70 -12.34
CA PHE A 163 -8.37 -23.64 -12.58
C PHE A 163 -8.02 -23.84 -14.06
N VAL A 164 -7.06 -23.05 -14.55
CA VAL A 164 -6.62 -23.13 -15.95
C VAL A 164 -5.27 -23.81 -16.05
N HIS A 165 -5.23 -24.95 -16.75
CA HIS A 165 -3.98 -25.63 -17.08
C HIS A 165 -3.38 -25.03 -18.35
N GLU A 166 -2.06 -24.81 -18.38
CA GLU A 166 -1.34 -24.21 -19.52
C GLU A 166 -1.46 -25.05 -20.82
N ASP A 167 -1.66 -26.35 -20.71
CA ASP A 167 -1.82 -27.30 -21.81
C ASP A 167 -3.29 -27.53 -22.21
N ALA A 168 -4.23 -26.75 -21.70
CA ALA A 168 -5.65 -26.89 -22.02
C ALA A 168 -5.92 -26.63 -23.52
N THR A 169 -6.65 -27.52 -24.15
CA THR A 169 -6.99 -27.40 -25.59
C THR A 169 -7.93 -26.24 -25.89
N ASP A 170 -8.66 -25.77 -24.89
CA ASP A 170 -9.61 -24.64 -24.90
C ASP A 170 -9.07 -23.39 -24.17
N LEU A 171 -7.74 -23.26 -24.09
CA LEU A 171 -7.09 -22.19 -23.32
C LEU A 171 -7.60 -20.78 -23.67
N ASN A 172 -7.67 -20.46 -24.96
CA ASN A 172 -8.15 -19.13 -25.41
C ASN A 172 -9.62 -18.85 -25.03
N GLU A 173 -10.46 -19.88 -24.98
CA GLU A 173 -11.84 -19.75 -24.53
C GLU A 173 -11.89 -19.48 -23.03
N LYS A 174 -11.14 -20.25 -22.24
CA LYS A 174 -11.03 -20.07 -20.79
C LYS A 174 -10.46 -18.70 -20.40
N GLN A 175 -9.52 -18.17 -21.19
CA GLN A 175 -8.96 -16.82 -20.98
C GLN A 175 -10.01 -15.73 -21.21
N ARG A 176 -10.76 -15.79 -22.32
CA ARG A 176 -11.87 -14.83 -22.58
C ARG A 176 -12.97 -14.93 -21.54
N ASP A 177 -13.32 -16.13 -21.15
CA ASP A 177 -14.29 -16.40 -20.09
C ASP A 177 -13.84 -15.82 -18.75
N GLY A 178 -12.58 -16.00 -18.40
CA GLY A 178 -11.99 -15.41 -17.18
C GLY A 178 -11.94 -13.88 -17.24
N ALA A 179 -11.56 -13.30 -18.37
CA ALA A 179 -11.55 -11.84 -18.55
C ALA A 179 -12.98 -11.26 -18.45
N THR A 180 -13.98 -11.94 -19.05
CA THR A 180 -15.39 -11.57 -18.95
C THR A 180 -15.86 -11.64 -17.50
N ALA A 181 -15.55 -12.72 -16.79
CA ALA A 181 -15.92 -12.90 -15.38
C ALA A 181 -15.38 -11.77 -14.48
N VAL A 182 -14.14 -11.31 -14.73
CA VAL A 182 -13.58 -10.17 -13.98
C VAL A 182 -14.38 -8.89 -14.24
N VAL A 183 -14.79 -8.63 -15.49
CA VAL A 183 -15.62 -7.45 -15.82
C VAL A 183 -16.99 -7.55 -15.16
N ASP A 184 -17.65 -8.70 -15.29
CA ASP A 184 -19.01 -8.91 -14.77
C ASP A 184 -19.04 -8.77 -13.24
N LEU A 185 -18.04 -9.32 -12.54
CA LEU A 185 -17.92 -9.15 -11.10
C LEU A 185 -17.64 -7.69 -10.73
N GLY A 186 -16.76 -6.98 -11.47
CA GLY A 186 -16.52 -5.56 -11.31
C GLY A 186 -17.80 -4.75 -11.40
N GLN A 187 -18.66 -5.03 -12.39
CA GLN A 187 -19.97 -4.37 -12.55
C GLN A 187 -20.92 -4.64 -11.38
N LEU A 188 -20.86 -5.82 -10.76
CA LEU A 188 -21.64 -6.08 -9.53
C LEU A 188 -21.17 -5.20 -8.38
N TYR A 189 -19.87 -4.96 -8.26
CA TYR A 189 -19.32 -4.07 -7.24
C TYR A 189 -19.66 -2.60 -7.53
N GLU A 190 -19.59 -2.14 -8.79
CA GLU A 190 -20.02 -0.80 -9.19
C GLU A 190 -21.51 -0.57 -8.89
N ALA A 191 -22.34 -1.61 -9.04
CA ALA A 191 -23.76 -1.57 -8.69
C ALA A 191 -24.06 -1.73 -7.19
N GLY A 192 -23.03 -1.82 -6.31
CA GLY A 192 -23.19 -2.03 -4.88
C GLY A 192 -23.68 -3.42 -4.48
N ARG A 193 -23.60 -4.41 -5.38
CA ARG A 193 -24.09 -5.77 -5.15
C ARG A 193 -23.05 -6.71 -4.57
N GLY A 194 -21.76 -6.35 -4.68
CA GLY A 194 -20.65 -7.12 -4.12
C GLY A 194 -20.62 -8.59 -4.56
N ASN A 195 -20.33 -9.50 -3.63
CA ASN A 195 -20.26 -10.95 -3.87
C ASN A 195 -21.65 -11.64 -3.93
N SER A 196 -22.62 -11.03 -4.59
CA SER A 196 -23.99 -11.58 -4.69
C SER A 196 -24.11 -12.82 -5.58
N ASP A 197 -23.07 -13.12 -6.37
CA ASP A 197 -22.98 -14.30 -7.24
C ASP A 197 -21.76 -15.15 -6.83
N PRO A 198 -21.91 -16.17 -5.96
CA PRO A 198 -20.82 -17.00 -5.49
C PRO A 198 -20.12 -17.81 -6.59
N ASP A 199 -20.84 -18.23 -7.64
CA ASP A 199 -20.24 -18.95 -8.76
C ASP A 199 -19.31 -18.05 -9.56
N LEU A 200 -19.75 -16.84 -9.89
CA LEU A 200 -18.92 -15.83 -10.56
C LEU A 200 -17.67 -15.48 -9.72
N VAL A 201 -17.81 -15.38 -8.39
CA VAL A 201 -16.69 -15.16 -7.47
C VAL A 201 -15.68 -16.32 -7.55
N ALA A 202 -16.15 -17.57 -7.51
CA ALA A 202 -15.29 -18.74 -7.62
C ALA A 202 -14.60 -18.81 -8.98
N GLN A 203 -15.33 -18.46 -10.06
CA GLN A 203 -14.80 -18.40 -11.41
C GLN A 203 -13.67 -17.38 -11.52
N VAL A 204 -13.85 -16.15 -11.03
CA VAL A 204 -12.79 -15.13 -11.06
C VAL A 204 -11.55 -15.62 -10.33
N ILE A 205 -11.71 -16.16 -9.10
CA ILE A 205 -10.57 -16.64 -8.30
C ILE A 205 -9.83 -17.77 -9.04
N GLY A 206 -10.54 -18.77 -9.56
CA GLY A 206 -9.94 -19.92 -10.25
C GLY A 206 -9.27 -19.52 -11.57
N ARG A 207 -9.91 -18.64 -12.37
CA ARG A 207 -9.38 -18.17 -13.66
C ARG A 207 -8.13 -17.31 -13.55
N LEU A 208 -7.89 -16.66 -12.41
CA LEU A 208 -6.66 -15.92 -12.16
C LEU A 208 -5.41 -16.80 -12.01
N SER A 209 -5.54 -18.13 -12.06
CA SER A 209 -4.42 -19.06 -12.26
C SER A 209 -3.73 -18.87 -13.61
N ASP A 210 -4.46 -18.38 -14.64
CA ASP A 210 -3.90 -18.03 -15.94
C ASP A 210 -3.28 -16.63 -15.93
N ILE A 211 -2.07 -16.53 -16.52
CA ILE A 211 -1.28 -15.30 -16.54
C ILE A 211 -1.98 -14.21 -17.37
N GLN A 212 -2.61 -14.56 -18.49
CA GLN A 212 -3.28 -13.58 -19.36
C GLN A 212 -4.51 -12.98 -18.68
N VAL A 213 -5.30 -13.82 -18.01
CA VAL A 213 -6.46 -13.36 -17.22
C VAL A 213 -6.01 -12.45 -16.08
N ARG A 214 -4.95 -12.84 -15.35
CA ARG A 214 -4.36 -12.05 -14.28
C ARG A 214 -3.87 -10.68 -14.77
N ASP A 215 -3.13 -10.66 -15.87
CA ASP A 215 -2.57 -9.42 -16.42
C ASP A 215 -3.68 -8.52 -16.99
N TYR A 216 -4.75 -9.10 -17.56
CA TYR A 216 -5.95 -8.38 -17.92
C TYR A 216 -6.62 -7.76 -16.69
N ALA A 217 -6.82 -8.53 -15.63
CA ALA A 217 -7.42 -8.09 -14.37
C ALA A 217 -6.61 -6.97 -13.70
N LEU A 218 -5.28 -7.01 -13.80
CA LEU A 218 -4.40 -5.96 -13.27
C LEU A 218 -4.66 -4.59 -13.90
N GLY A 219 -5.07 -4.56 -15.20
CA GLY A 219 -5.21 -3.34 -15.96
C GLY A 219 -6.63 -2.82 -16.17
N ILE A 220 -7.66 -3.56 -15.75
CA ILE A 220 -9.04 -3.30 -16.17
C ILE A 220 -9.68 -2.02 -15.59
N HIS A 221 -9.31 -1.63 -14.37
CA HIS A 221 -9.92 -0.48 -13.70
C HIS A 221 -9.47 0.86 -14.29
N SER A 222 -10.36 1.86 -14.20
CA SER A 222 -10.10 3.27 -14.48
C SER A 222 -10.18 4.08 -13.19
N GLU A 223 -9.94 5.40 -13.28
CA GLU A 223 -10.12 6.30 -12.14
C GLU A 223 -11.55 6.27 -11.59
N GLU A 224 -12.55 6.20 -12.47
CA GLU A 224 -13.96 6.17 -12.07
C GLU A 224 -14.36 4.84 -11.40
N THR A 225 -13.72 3.72 -11.76
CA THR A 225 -14.07 2.39 -11.24
C THR A 225 -13.12 1.90 -10.17
N LEU A 226 -12.09 2.68 -9.82
CA LEU A 226 -11.04 2.31 -8.88
C LEU A 226 -11.59 1.82 -7.52
N ASP A 227 -12.55 2.54 -6.95
CA ASP A 227 -13.13 2.20 -5.65
C ASP A 227 -13.88 0.87 -5.67
N ALA A 228 -14.60 0.58 -6.75
CA ALA A 228 -15.32 -0.68 -6.92
C ALA A 228 -14.35 -1.86 -7.06
N TYR A 229 -13.32 -1.74 -7.90
CA TYR A 229 -12.29 -2.77 -8.04
C TYR A 229 -11.43 -2.91 -6.80
N TRP A 230 -11.15 -1.82 -6.07
CA TRP A 230 -10.47 -1.90 -4.78
C TRP A 230 -11.27 -2.73 -3.77
N ALA A 231 -12.57 -2.47 -3.65
CA ALA A 231 -13.46 -3.24 -2.78
C ALA A 231 -13.54 -4.71 -3.20
N MET A 232 -13.69 -4.97 -4.50
CA MET A 232 -13.73 -6.31 -5.08
C MET A 232 -12.46 -7.10 -4.74
N TRP A 233 -11.29 -6.59 -5.06
CA TRP A 233 -10.03 -7.30 -4.83
C TRP A 233 -9.75 -7.51 -3.34
N LYS A 234 -10.13 -6.56 -2.48
CA LYS A 234 -10.03 -6.72 -1.03
C LYS A 234 -10.88 -7.87 -0.52
N GLU A 235 -12.13 -7.94 -0.93
CA GLU A 235 -13.03 -9.02 -0.52
C GLU A 235 -12.58 -10.38 -1.07
N LEU A 236 -12.20 -10.47 -2.34
CA LEU A 236 -11.66 -11.68 -2.94
C LEU A 236 -10.40 -12.17 -2.23
N LEU A 237 -9.49 -11.25 -1.86
CA LEU A 237 -8.29 -11.56 -1.11
C LEU A 237 -8.60 -12.23 0.23
N ARG A 238 -9.68 -11.84 0.90
CA ARG A 238 -10.07 -12.37 2.20
C ARG A 238 -10.71 -13.76 2.13
N ILE A 239 -11.32 -14.10 0.99
CA ILE A 239 -12.01 -15.41 0.78
C ILE A 239 -11.23 -16.36 -0.12
N ALA A 240 -10.09 -15.94 -0.66
CA ALA A 240 -9.27 -16.78 -1.54
C ALA A 240 -8.75 -18.02 -0.80
N PRO A 241 -8.94 -19.23 -1.35
CA PRO A 241 -8.33 -20.44 -0.81
C PRO A 241 -6.80 -20.38 -0.90
N VAL A 242 -6.12 -21.15 -0.04
CA VAL A 242 -4.66 -21.36 -0.12
C VAL A 242 -4.29 -21.89 -1.51
N GLY A 243 -3.24 -21.36 -2.10
CA GLY A 243 -2.82 -21.64 -3.47
C GLY A 243 -3.44 -20.72 -4.54
N TYR A 244 -4.46 -19.92 -4.19
CA TYR A 244 -5.11 -18.93 -5.05
C TYR A 244 -4.95 -17.49 -4.56
N VAL A 245 -4.25 -17.29 -3.44
CA VAL A 245 -4.08 -15.97 -2.83
C VAL A 245 -3.11 -15.10 -3.62
N ALA A 246 -2.02 -15.65 -4.13
CA ALA A 246 -0.92 -14.88 -4.72
C ALA A 246 -1.34 -13.97 -5.89
N PRO A 247 -2.12 -14.41 -6.90
CA PRO A 247 -2.56 -13.53 -7.98
C PRO A 247 -3.46 -12.40 -7.47
N ILE A 248 -4.45 -12.69 -6.64
CA ILE A 248 -5.41 -11.72 -6.11
C ILE A 248 -4.70 -10.69 -5.23
N ALA A 249 -3.83 -11.14 -4.33
CA ALA A 249 -3.06 -10.28 -3.45
C ALA A 249 -2.13 -9.33 -4.23
N SER A 250 -1.56 -9.81 -5.35
CA SER A 250 -0.71 -8.98 -6.21
C SER A 250 -1.53 -7.90 -6.94
N ILE A 251 -2.71 -8.23 -7.46
CA ILE A 251 -3.60 -7.27 -8.10
C ILE A 251 -4.10 -6.24 -7.07
N PHE A 252 -4.56 -6.71 -5.90
CA PHE A 252 -4.98 -5.81 -4.82
C PHE A 252 -3.85 -4.88 -4.37
N ALA A 253 -2.62 -5.39 -4.28
CA ALA A 253 -1.46 -4.56 -3.93
C ALA A 253 -1.24 -3.43 -4.94
N ALA A 254 -1.41 -3.69 -6.24
CA ALA A 254 -1.31 -2.68 -7.28
C ALA A 254 -2.39 -1.60 -7.12
N VAL A 255 -3.64 -2.00 -6.96
CA VAL A 255 -4.78 -1.09 -6.77
C VAL A 255 -4.63 -0.27 -5.48
N ALA A 256 -4.20 -0.89 -4.38
CA ALA A 256 -3.94 -0.20 -3.12
C ALA A 256 -2.79 0.81 -3.24
N TYR A 257 -1.74 0.48 -4.01
CA TYR A 257 -0.63 1.39 -4.28
C TYR A 257 -1.06 2.60 -5.10
N GLU A 258 -1.87 2.41 -6.16
CA GLU A 258 -2.47 3.47 -6.97
C GLU A 258 -3.36 4.40 -6.13
N SER A 259 -4.06 3.85 -5.14
CA SER A 259 -4.88 4.60 -4.17
C SER A 259 -4.07 5.30 -3.07
N GLY A 260 -2.73 5.31 -3.15
CA GLY A 260 -1.85 5.91 -2.14
C GLY A 260 -1.75 5.13 -0.83
N GLN A 261 -2.21 3.87 -0.80
CA GLN A 261 -2.19 3.00 0.39
C GLN A 261 -0.98 2.05 0.36
N GLY A 262 0.24 2.60 0.22
CA GLY A 262 1.48 1.83 0.05
C GLY A 262 1.73 0.80 1.14
N ALA A 263 1.44 1.13 2.40
CA ALA A 263 1.58 0.17 3.51
C ALA A 263 0.66 -1.05 3.34
N LEU A 264 -0.60 -0.84 2.95
CA LEU A 264 -1.55 -1.92 2.68
C LEU A 264 -1.13 -2.74 1.45
N ALA A 265 -0.59 -2.08 0.43
CA ALA A 265 -0.02 -2.76 -0.74
C ALA A 265 1.11 -3.72 -0.35
N HIS A 266 2.04 -3.29 0.52
CA HIS A 266 3.10 -4.17 1.03
C HIS A 266 2.54 -5.34 1.84
N LYS A 267 1.52 -5.14 2.69
CA LYS A 267 0.87 -6.23 3.44
C LYS A 267 0.15 -7.22 2.53
N ALA A 268 -0.44 -6.77 1.44
CA ALA A 268 -1.00 -7.65 0.42
C ALA A 268 0.10 -8.49 -0.27
N LEU A 269 1.25 -7.88 -0.62
CA LEU A 269 2.40 -8.61 -1.17
C LEU A 269 3.01 -9.60 -0.18
N ASP A 270 2.98 -9.32 1.13
CA ASP A 270 3.37 -10.30 2.15
C ASP A 270 2.47 -11.54 2.07
N ARG A 271 1.16 -11.36 1.97
CA ARG A 271 0.21 -12.48 1.79
C ARG A 271 0.45 -13.25 0.50
N ALA A 272 0.73 -12.56 -0.61
CA ALA A 272 1.05 -13.21 -1.89
C ALA A 272 2.28 -14.12 -1.77
N LEU A 273 3.34 -13.65 -1.10
CA LEU A 273 4.60 -14.38 -0.96
C LEU A 273 4.57 -15.43 0.16
N ILE A 274 3.65 -15.36 1.11
CA ILE A 274 3.36 -16.45 2.05
C ILE A 274 2.68 -17.60 1.30
N ASP A 275 1.72 -17.30 0.42
CA ASP A 275 1.01 -18.31 -0.38
C ASP A 275 1.92 -18.95 -1.44
N ASN A 276 2.67 -18.11 -2.17
CA ASN A 276 3.64 -18.55 -3.18
C ASN A 276 4.91 -17.68 -3.13
N PRO A 277 5.99 -18.15 -2.47
CA PRO A 277 7.24 -17.40 -2.31
C PRO A 277 7.93 -17.04 -3.64
N GLY A 278 7.65 -17.79 -4.71
CA GLY A 278 8.21 -17.57 -6.05
C GLY A 278 7.31 -16.75 -6.99
N TYR A 279 6.19 -16.20 -6.51
CA TYR A 279 5.23 -15.53 -7.39
C TYR A 279 5.82 -14.29 -8.06
N SER A 280 6.05 -14.38 -9.36
CA SER A 280 6.84 -13.40 -10.13
C SER A 280 6.26 -11.98 -10.08
N LEU A 281 4.92 -11.84 -10.18
CA LEU A 281 4.26 -10.53 -10.12
C LEU A 281 4.43 -9.88 -8.74
N ALA A 282 4.26 -10.64 -7.66
CA ALA A 282 4.45 -10.10 -6.30
C ALA A 282 5.89 -9.64 -6.07
N LEU A 283 6.88 -10.42 -6.54
CA LEU A 283 8.29 -10.05 -6.43
C LEU A 283 8.61 -8.80 -7.25
N LEU A 284 8.05 -8.67 -8.46
CA LEU A 284 8.21 -7.50 -9.30
C LEU A 284 7.61 -6.26 -8.64
N LEU A 285 6.34 -6.33 -8.21
CA LEU A 285 5.65 -5.22 -7.56
C LEU A 285 6.37 -4.79 -6.27
N ARG A 286 6.86 -5.74 -5.47
CA ARG A 286 7.64 -5.42 -4.27
C ARG A 286 8.89 -4.61 -4.60
N ARG A 287 9.63 -4.96 -5.66
CA ARG A 287 10.79 -4.18 -6.11
C ARG A 287 10.40 -2.77 -6.56
N VAL A 288 9.32 -2.65 -7.35
CA VAL A 288 8.82 -1.37 -7.86
C VAL A 288 8.39 -0.46 -6.71
N PHE A 289 7.59 -0.98 -5.77
CA PHE A 289 7.08 -0.20 -4.64
C PHE A 289 8.20 0.16 -3.65
N SER A 290 9.11 -0.76 -3.35
CA SER A 290 10.28 -0.47 -2.50
C SER A 290 11.28 0.48 -3.14
N ALA A 291 11.32 0.57 -4.47
CA ALA A 291 12.12 1.57 -5.19
C ALA A 291 11.45 2.95 -5.21
N GLY A 292 10.29 3.12 -4.56
CA GLY A 292 9.60 4.41 -4.44
C GLY A 292 9.08 4.97 -5.76
N TRP A 293 8.68 4.10 -6.70
CA TRP A 293 8.09 4.59 -7.94
C TRP A 293 6.83 5.40 -7.63
N PRO A 294 6.69 6.61 -8.20
CA PRO A 294 5.45 7.38 -8.03
C PRO A 294 4.23 6.58 -8.52
N ALA A 295 3.13 6.64 -7.78
CA ALA A 295 1.89 5.97 -8.18
C ALA A 295 1.44 6.38 -9.59
N SER A 296 1.61 7.65 -9.95
CA SER A 296 1.31 8.19 -11.28
C SER A 296 2.13 7.52 -12.41
N ALA A 297 3.41 7.22 -12.19
CA ALA A 297 4.23 6.51 -13.16
C ALA A 297 3.78 5.05 -13.32
N PHE A 298 3.37 4.41 -12.23
CA PHE A 298 2.84 3.06 -12.25
C PHE A 298 1.48 3.01 -12.99
N ILE A 299 0.57 3.93 -12.72
CA ILE A 299 -0.71 4.09 -13.43
C ILE A 299 -0.47 4.24 -14.94
N GLN A 300 0.40 5.17 -15.34
CA GLN A 300 0.72 5.40 -16.74
C GLN A 300 1.26 4.14 -17.44
N MET A 301 2.15 3.40 -16.79
CA MET A 301 2.68 2.14 -17.32
C MET A 301 1.56 1.11 -17.51
N ARG A 302 0.69 0.93 -16.52
CA ARG A 302 -0.46 0.02 -16.57
C ARG A 302 -1.39 0.35 -17.74
N GLU A 303 -1.75 1.62 -17.90
CA GLU A 303 -2.62 2.10 -18.97
C GLU A 303 -2.02 1.89 -20.37
N GLN A 304 -0.70 2.00 -20.51
CA GLN A 304 -0.01 1.74 -21.77
C GLN A 304 0.06 0.25 -22.11
N LEU A 305 0.10 -0.63 -21.10
CA LEU A 305 0.21 -2.07 -21.28
C LEU A 305 -1.14 -2.76 -21.48
N HIS A 306 -2.18 -2.32 -20.79
CA HIS A 306 -3.49 -2.98 -20.80
C HIS A 306 -4.11 -3.18 -22.20
N PRO A 307 -4.08 -2.22 -23.14
CA PRO A 307 -4.60 -2.46 -24.48
C PRO A 307 -3.92 -3.61 -25.22
N LYS A 308 -2.64 -3.85 -24.95
CA LYS A 308 -1.88 -4.97 -25.56
C LYS A 308 -2.31 -6.30 -24.96
N VAL A 309 -2.51 -6.35 -23.63
CA VAL A 309 -3.01 -7.54 -22.95
C VAL A 309 -4.44 -7.86 -23.44
N LYS A 310 -5.30 -6.86 -23.50
CA LYS A 310 -6.67 -7.00 -24.01
C LYS A 310 -6.73 -7.53 -25.45
N ALA A 311 -5.78 -7.14 -26.30
CA ALA A 311 -5.71 -7.62 -27.68
C ALA A 311 -5.16 -9.05 -27.80
N ALA A 312 -4.53 -9.59 -26.77
CA ALA A 312 -3.96 -10.93 -26.72
C ALA A 312 -4.94 -12.00 -26.21
N ILE A 313 -6.01 -11.60 -25.51
CA ILE A 313 -7.13 -12.44 -25.05
C ILE A 313 -8.23 -12.44 -26.12
#